data_585ab823fca77a8d8f6cdbc5959be013
#
_entry.id   585ab823fca77a8d8f6cdbc5959be013
#
_cell.length_a   1.000
_cell.length_b   1.000
_cell.length_c   1.000
_cell.angle_alpha   90.00
_cell.angle_beta   90.00
_cell.angle_gamma   90.00
#
_symmetry.space_group_name_H-M   'P 1'
#
loop_
_entity.id
_entity.type
_entity.pdbx_description
1 polymer ?
#
loop_
_entity_poly.entity_id
_entity_poly.type
_entity_poly.pdbx_seq_one_letter_code
_entity_poly.pdbx_strand_id
1 'polypeptide(L)'
;KKELKSENSAGTALQEMEMLSPGGDLQAYINSVHSIGILTSEEEKKLAEDLYYRNDLDAARKLVLAHLRFVIYIAKTYSGYGLSEADLIQEGNVGLMKAIRKFNPETGVRLVSYAVHWIKAEIHEYVLKNWKIVKVATTKAQRKLFFNLRSKKKGLGWLTEEEVELMAKDLGVKTSEVREMEKRLSGIDMSFDPLSESDDEEASYAPSQFLEDTEANPAEIFEKDTINETNADQLYGAINQLDDRSRDILQDRWLADEKLTLHELADKYNISAERIRQIEKNAMKKIKQAFSPED
;
A
#
# COMPACT_ATOMS: atom_id res chain seq x y z
N LYS A 1 -51.01 9.37 5.55
CA LYS A 1 -50.38 9.94 6.78
C LYS A 1 -49.28 9.05 7.40
N LYS A 2 -49.22 7.76 7.05
CA LYS A 2 -48.14 6.85 7.53
C LYS A 2 -46.91 6.91 6.64
N GLU A 3 -47.05 7.15 5.33
CA GLU A 3 -45.91 7.22 4.38
C GLU A 3 -45.10 8.52 4.54
N LEU A 4 -45.72 9.66 4.81
CA LEU A 4 -45.05 10.94 5.06
C LEU A 4 -44.19 10.97 6.36
N LYS A 5 -44.42 10.06 7.31
CA LYS A 5 -43.62 9.95 8.54
C LYS A 5 -42.35 9.11 8.34
N SER A 6 -42.36 8.19 7.36
CA SER A 6 -41.18 7.36 7.07
C SER A 6 -40.13 8.10 6.23
N GLU A 7 -40.54 8.95 5.30
CA GLU A 7 -39.64 9.78 4.50
C GLU A 7 -38.92 10.87 5.31
N ASN A 8 -39.62 11.51 6.25
CA ASN A 8 -38.98 12.48 7.14
C ASN A 8 -37.96 11.86 8.12
N SER A 9 -38.17 10.61 8.56
CA SER A 9 -37.23 9.94 9.45
C SER A 9 -35.97 9.46 8.72
N ALA A 10 -36.06 9.10 7.44
CA ALA A 10 -34.93 8.72 6.63
C ALA A 10 -34.06 9.94 6.23
N GLY A 11 -34.71 11.09 5.94
CA GLY A 11 -34.00 12.34 5.64
C GLY A 11 -33.24 12.90 6.85
N THR A 12 -33.82 12.86 8.04
CA THR A 12 -33.14 13.25 9.29
C THR A 12 -31.97 12.29 9.62
N ALA A 13 -32.16 11.00 9.42
CA ALA A 13 -31.11 10.01 9.66
C ALA A 13 -29.93 10.15 8.71
N LEU A 14 -30.16 10.53 7.45
CA LEU A 14 -29.09 10.82 6.46
C LEU A 14 -28.35 12.11 6.80
N GLN A 15 -29.05 13.18 7.20
CA GLN A 15 -28.45 14.43 7.68
C GLN A 15 -27.63 14.23 8.96
N GLU A 16 -28.11 13.42 9.90
CA GLU A 16 -27.35 13.04 11.09
C GLU A 16 -26.09 12.20 10.75
N MET A 17 -26.13 11.36 9.71
CA MET A 17 -24.97 10.61 9.24
C MET A 17 -23.94 11.49 8.52
N GLU A 18 -24.35 12.48 7.74
CA GLU A 18 -23.44 13.45 7.11
C GLU A 18 -22.75 14.35 8.13
N MET A 19 -23.43 14.75 9.20
CA MET A 19 -22.83 15.49 10.32
C MET A 19 -21.82 14.65 11.13
N LEU A 20 -21.87 13.33 11.05
CA LEU A 20 -20.96 12.41 11.75
C LEU A 20 -19.72 12.03 10.92
N SER A 21 -19.49 12.65 9.77
CA SER A 21 -18.26 12.48 9.00
C SER A 21 -17.26 13.58 9.35
N PRO A 22 -16.04 13.26 9.83
CA PRO A 22 -15.01 14.27 10.16
C PRO A 22 -14.35 14.89 8.94
N GLY A 23 -14.84 14.62 7.74
CA GLY A 23 -14.21 15.04 6.49
C GLY A 23 -14.29 16.53 6.15
N GLY A 24 -15.18 17.31 6.77
CA GLY A 24 -15.35 18.73 6.49
C GLY A 24 -14.89 19.63 7.65
N ASP A 25 -15.36 19.33 8.86
CA ASP A 25 -15.00 20.07 10.08
C ASP A 25 -14.90 19.09 11.26
N LEU A 26 -13.68 18.82 11.66
CA LEU A 26 -13.39 17.93 12.79
C LEU A 26 -14.01 18.44 14.09
N GLN A 27 -14.03 19.76 14.31
CA GLN A 27 -14.56 20.33 15.53
C GLN A 27 -16.09 20.19 15.59
N ALA A 28 -16.77 20.36 14.45
CA ALA A 28 -18.21 20.11 14.35
C ALA A 28 -18.54 18.65 14.64
N TYR A 29 -17.74 17.72 14.10
CA TYR A 29 -17.88 16.28 14.42
C TYR A 29 -17.72 16.03 15.92
N ILE A 30 -16.67 16.53 16.56
CA ILE A 30 -16.40 16.37 17.99
C ILE A 30 -17.57 16.92 18.82
N ASN A 31 -18.09 18.09 18.46
CA ASN A 31 -19.22 18.72 19.16
C ASN A 31 -20.49 17.87 19.00
N SER A 32 -20.77 17.36 17.81
CA SER A 32 -21.91 16.47 17.56
C SER A 32 -21.83 15.18 18.38
N VAL A 33 -20.63 14.57 18.44
CA VAL A 33 -20.41 13.38 19.28
C VAL A 33 -20.61 13.69 20.78
N HIS A 34 -20.19 14.89 21.23
CA HIS A 34 -20.39 15.28 22.63
C HIS A 34 -21.82 15.59 22.97
N SER A 35 -22.71 15.86 22.02
CA SER A 35 -24.15 16.03 22.26
C SER A 35 -24.90 14.71 22.48
N ILE A 36 -24.29 13.57 22.05
CA ILE A 36 -24.89 12.24 22.21
C ILE A 36 -24.89 11.84 23.70
N GLY A 37 -26.01 11.35 24.21
CA GLY A 37 -26.15 10.89 25.59
C GLY A 37 -25.24 9.67 25.90
N ILE A 38 -24.79 9.59 27.15
CA ILE A 38 -24.01 8.44 27.65
C ILE A 38 -25.01 7.38 28.13
N LEU A 39 -24.81 6.13 27.75
CA LEU A 39 -25.62 4.99 28.19
C LEU A 39 -25.28 4.60 29.62
N THR A 40 -26.32 4.24 30.39
CA THR A 40 -26.15 3.59 31.67
C THR A 40 -25.62 2.15 31.48
N SER A 41 -25.12 1.54 32.55
CA SER A 41 -24.61 0.15 32.48
C SER A 41 -25.72 -0.85 32.11
N GLU A 42 -26.93 -0.61 32.54
CA GLU A 42 -28.08 -1.47 32.26
C GLU A 42 -28.56 -1.34 30.82
N GLU A 43 -28.61 -0.11 30.28
CA GLU A 43 -28.93 0.14 28.88
C GLU A 43 -27.87 -0.44 27.94
N GLU A 44 -26.59 -0.25 28.27
CA GLU A 44 -25.47 -0.85 27.50
C GLU A 44 -25.62 -2.36 27.43
N LYS A 45 -25.89 -3.02 28.57
CA LYS A 45 -26.05 -4.47 28.64
C LYS A 45 -27.27 -4.94 27.83
N LYS A 46 -28.40 -4.27 27.96
CA LYS A 46 -29.62 -4.61 27.20
C LYS A 46 -29.41 -4.48 25.69
N LEU A 47 -28.81 -3.38 25.24
CA LEU A 47 -28.49 -3.19 23.81
C LEU A 47 -27.48 -4.24 23.32
N ALA A 48 -26.51 -4.61 24.14
CA ALA A 48 -25.56 -5.66 23.80
C ALA A 48 -26.21 -7.05 23.71
N GLU A 49 -27.16 -7.36 24.59
CA GLU A 49 -27.96 -8.60 24.54
C GLU A 49 -28.88 -8.61 23.31
N ASP A 50 -29.55 -7.51 22.96
CA ASP A 50 -30.38 -7.41 21.77
C ASP A 50 -29.54 -7.60 20.49
N LEU A 51 -28.35 -7.05 20.45
CA LEU A 51 -27.42 -7.29 19.34
C LEU A 51 -26.95 -8.76 19.29
N TYR A 52 -26.55 -9.31 20.42
CA TYR A 52 -25.95 -10.66 20.47
C TYR A 52 -26.96 -11.78 20.14
N TYR A 53 -28.19 -11.70 20.71
CA TYR A 53 -29.20 -12.75 20.52
C TYR A 53 -30.12 -12.52 19.31
N ARG A 54 -30.39 -11.26 18.97
CA ARG A 54 -31.37 -10.88 17.93
C ARG A 54 -30.76 -10.30 16.69
N ASN A 55 -29.45 -10.04 16.68
CA ASN A 55 -28.76 -9.38 15.58
C ASN A 55 -29.37 -7.99 15.25
N ASP A 56 -29.84 -7.26 16.27
CA ASP A 56 -30.49 -5.96 16.12
C ASP A 56 -29.44 -4.90 15.71
N LEU A 57 -29.57 -4.40 14.48
CA LEU A 57 -28.68 -3.37 13.93
C LEU A 57 -28.93 -1.99 14.57
N ASP A 58 -30.14 -1.69 15.02
CA ASP A 58 -30.45 -0.44 15.70
C ASP A 58 -29.80 -0.41 17.10
N ALA A 59 -29.74 -1.54 17.77
CA ALA A 59 -29.01 -1.69 19.02
C ALA A 59 -27.49 -1.50 18.79
N ALA A 60 -26.94 -2.08 17.73
CA ALA A 60 -25.54 -1.89 17.36
C ALA A 60 -25.23 -0.40 17.08
N ARG A 61 -26.11 0.29 16.31
CA ARG A 61 -25.97 1.72 16.00
C ARG A 61 -25.93 2.57 17.27
N LYS A 62 -26.85 2.34 18.20
CA LYS A 62 -26.91 3.06 19.47
C LYS A 62 -25.65 2.83 20.30
N LEU A 63 -25.16 1.59 20.37
CA LEU A 63 -23.90 1.26 21.03
C LEU A 63 -22.72 1.99 20.43
N VAL A 64 -22.58 2.02 19.09
CA VAL A 64 -21.51 2.76 18.40
C VAL A 64 -21.58 4.24 18.77
N LEU A 65 -22.74 4.89 18.55
CA LEU A 65 -22.90 6.32 18.76
C LEU A 65 -22.55 6.75 20.19
N ALA A 66 -22.99 6.00 21.18
CA ALA A 66 -22.74 6.30 22.58
C ALA A 66 -21.26 6.20 22.98
N HIS A 67 -20.46 5.41 22.23
CA HIS A 67 -19.06 5.18 22.53
C HIS A 67 -18.08 5.97 21.64
N LEU A 68 -18.55 6.75 20.65
CA LEU A 68 -17.69 7.58 19.80
C LEU A 68 -16.83 8.57 20.60
N ARG A 69 -17.37 9.14 21.68
CA ARG A 69 -16.63 10.02 22.59
C ARG A 69 -15.40 9.35 23.17
N PHE A 70 -15.50 8.08 23.49
CA PHE A 70 -14.38 7.30 24.01
C PHE A 70 -13.30 7.05 22.94
N VAL A 71 -13.71 6.84 21.68
CA VAL A 71 -12.78 6.74 20.55
C VAL A 71 -11.99 8.02 20.38
N ILE A 72 -12.66 9.19 20.39
CA ILE A 72 -12.00 10.50 20.28
C ILE A 72 -10.94 10.66 21.39
N TYR A 73 -11.29 10.31 22.63
CA TYR A 73 -10.36 10.38 23.75
C TYR A 73 -9.11 9.53 23.52
N ILE A 74 -9.28 8.29 23.05
CA ILE A 74 -8.15 7.40 22.75
C ILE A 74 -7.33 7.96 21.55
N ALA A 75 -7.98 8.36 20.46
CA ALA A 75 -7.30 8.87 19.26
C ALA A 75 -6.41 10.09 19.57
N LYS A 76 -6.87 11.00 20.44
CA LYS A 76 -6.08 12.16 20.90
C LYS A 76 -4.76 11.77 21.55
N THR A 77 -4.65 10.60 22.18
CA THR A 77 -3.39 10.15 22.78
C THR A 77 -2.32 9.81 21.72
N TYR A 78 -2.72 9.69 20.44
CA TYR A 78 -1.84 9.40 19.30
C TYR A 78 -1.59 10.59 18.38
N SER A 79 -2.10 11.79 18.68
CA SER A 79 -1.89 13.00 17.86
C SER A 79 -0.41 13.35 17.65
N GLY A 80 0.45 12.99 18.61
CA GLY A 80 1.91 13.22 18.55
C GLY A 80 2.68 12.43 17.47
N TYR A 81 2.02 11.59 16.69
CA TYR A 81 2.67 10.85 15.59
C TYR A 81 2.66 11.61 14.26
N GLY A 82 2.07 12.82 14.18
CA GLY A 82 2.06 13.64 12.97
C GLY A 82 1.05 13.19 11.91
N LEU A 83 0.11 12.32 12.28
CA LEU A 83 -0.98 11.87 11.41
C LEU A 83 -2.26 12.69 11.67
N SER A 84 -3.14 12.73 10.68
CA SER A 84 -4.44 13.42 10.79
C SER A 84 -5.26 12.88 11.97
N GLU A 85 -5.73 13.75 12.87
CA GLU A 85 -6.58 13.36 13.99
C GLU A 85 -7.91 12.78 13.51
N ALA A 86 -8.44 13.27 12.39
CA ALA A 86 -9.64 12.76 11.78
C ALA A 86 -9.49 11.29 11.37
N ASP A 87 -8.37 10.93 10.76
CA ASP A 87 -8.08 9.57 10.32
C ASP A 87 -7.88 8.64 11.52
N LEU A 88 -7.16 9.09 12.55
CA LEU A 88 -6.98 8.33 13.79
C LEU A 88 -8.33 8.02 14.47
N ILE A 89 -9.27 8.99 14.46
CA ILE A 89 -10.62 8.79 14.98
C ILE A 89 -11.38 7.78 14.14
N GLN A 90 -11.30 7.85 12.79
CA GLN A 90 -12.02 6.91 11.93
C GLN A 90 -11.49 5.48 12.07
N GLU A 91 -10.20 5.30 12.12
CA GLU A 91 -9.61 3.98 12.40
C GLU A 91 -10.01 3.46 13.79
N GLY A 92 -10.06 4.36 14.77
CA GLY A 92 -10.61 4.04 16.10
C GLY A 92 -12.09 3.62 16.03
N ASN A 93 -12.92 4.28 15.22
CA ASN A 93 -14.31 3.91 14.99
C ASN A 93 -14.43 2.52 14.34
N VAL A 94 -13.56 2.19 13.38
CA VAL A 94 -13.48 0.83 12.80
C VAL A 94 -13.16 -0.19 13.90
N GLY A 95 -12.22 0.13 14.79
CA GLY A 95 -11.89 -0.70 15.95
C GLY A 95 -13.09 -0.91 16.89
N LEU A 96 -13.82 0.16 17.19
CA LEU A 96 -15.04 0.10 18.01
C LEU A 96 -16.10 -0.79 17.37
N MET A 97 -16.37 -0.64 16.07
CA MET A 97 -17.34 -1.48 15.34
C MET A 97 -16.94 -2.96 15.36
N LYS A 98 -15.64 -3.27 15.19
CA LYS A 98 -15.13 -4.64 15.32
C LYS A 98 -15.33 -5.19 16.74
N ALA A 99 -15.12 -4.36 17.76
CA ALA A 99 -15.35 -4.74 19.15
C ALA A 99 -16.81 -5.04 19.42
N ILE A 100 -17.73 -4.17 19.04
CA ILE A 100 -19.17 -4.32 19.25
C ILE A 100 -19.68 -5.60 18.57
N ARG A 101 -19.23 -5.88 17.35
CA ARG A 101 -19.60 -7.11 16.60
C ARG A 101 -19.17 -8.40 17.29
N LYS A 102 -18.07 -8.38 18.04
CA LYS A 102 -17.48 -9.56 18.69
C LYS A 102 -17.73 -9.60 20.20
N PHE A 103 -18.44 -8.61 20.73
CA PHE A 103 -18.69 -8.50 22.15
C PHE A 103 -19.69 -9.56 22.63
N ASN A 104 -19.32 -10.28 23.70
CA ASN A 104 -20.24 -11.19 24.38
C ASN A 104 -20.66 -10.58 25.71
N PRO A 105 -21.97 -10.23 25.88
CA PRO A 105 -22.47 -9.62 27.10
C PRO A 105 -22.46 -10.55 28.32
N GLU A 106 -22.36 -11.88 28.13
CA GLU A 106 -22.36 -12.87 29.21
C GLU A 106 -21.07 -12.86 30.02
N THR A 107 -19.97 -12.30 29.47
CA THR A 107 -18.66 -12.28 30.16
C THR A 107 -18.61 -11.36 31.36
N GLY A 108 -19.64 -10.54 31.61
CA GLY A 108 -19.71 -9.61 32.74
C GLY A 108 -18.75 -8.41 32.67
N VAL A 109 -18.01 -8.26 31.55
CA VAL A 109 -17.08 -7.15 31.30
C VAL A 109 -17.82 -6.00 30.62
N ARG A 110 -17.49 -4.75 30.96
CA ARG A 110 -18.03 -3.57 30.28
C ARG A 110 -17.51 -3.49 28.84
N LEU A 111 -18.39 -3.07 27.91
CA LEU A 111 -18.02 -2.88 26.50
C LEU A 111 -16.82 -1.96 26.33
N VAL A 112 -16.73 -0.87 27.10
CA VAL A 112 -15.61 0.07 27.07
C VAL A 112 -14.27 -0.62 27.33
N SER A 113 -14.23 -1.50 28.36
CA SER A 113 -13.00 -2.23 28.71
C SER A 113 -12.58 -3.23 27.63
N TYR A 114 -13.53 -3.83 26.94
CA TYR A 114 -13.26 -4.72 25.82
C TYR A 114 -12.87 -3.95 24.55
N ALA A 115 -13.57 -2.87 24.23
CA ALA A 115 -13.39 -2.08 23.03
C ALA A 115 -12.05 -1.35 22.99
N VAL A 116 -11.48 -0.94 24.12
CA VAL A 116 -10.20 -0.22 24.20
C VAL A 116 -9.07 -0.95 23.47
N HIS A 117 -9.04 -2.27 23.55
CA HIS A 117 -8.01 -3.09 22.93
C HIS A 117 -8.16 -3.11 21.39
N TRP A 118 -9.41 -3.18 20.91
CA TRP A 118 -9.69 -3.15 19.48
C TRP A 118 -9.43 -1.78 18.87
N ILE A 119 -9.87 -0.71 19.55
CA ILE A 119 -9.64 0.68 19.14
C ILE A 119 -8.13 0.94 19.02
N LYS A 120 -7.37 0.62 20.08
CA LYS A 120 -5.91 0.79 20.06
C LYS A 120 -5.24 -0.05 18.99
N ALA A 121 -5.71 -1.28 18.75
CA ALA A 121 -5.13 -2.15 17.73
C ALA A 121 -5.25 -1.56 16.33
N GLU A 122 -6.42 -1.03 15.95
CA GLU A 122 -6.63 -0.40 14.65
C GLU A 122 -5.81 0.89 14.51
N ILE A 123 -5.84 1.75 15.52
CA ILE A 123 -5.02 2.98 15.53
C ILE A 123 -3.52 2.63 15.41
N HIS A 124 -3.03 1.64 16.15
CA HIS A 124 -1.64 1.20 16.05
C HIS A 124 -1.27 0.70 14.66
N GLU A 125 -2.14 -0.12 14.05
CA GLU A 125 -1.90 -0.63 12.69
C GLU A 125 -1.88 0.53 11.68
N TYR A 126 -2.80 1.47 11.80
CA TYR A 126 -2.83 2.67 10.95
C TYR A 126 -1.57 3.52 11.11
N VAL A 127 -1.15 3.80 12.35
CA VAL A 127 0.08 4.54 12.63
C VAL A 127 1.29 3.84 12.03
N LEU A 128 1.46 2.54 12.25
CA LEU A 128 2.60 1.78 11.72
C LEU A 128 2.64 1.74 10.18
N LYS A 129 1.48 1.82 9.55
CA LYS A 129 1.35 1.77 8.08
C LYS A 129 1.64 3.12 7.42
N ASN A 130 1.20 4.22 8.05
CA ASN A 130 1.13 5.53 7.41
C ASN A 130 2.11 6.57 8.00
N TRP A 131 2.88 6.21 9.04
CA TRP A 131 3.80 7.15 9.70
C TRP A 131 4.91 7.67 8.78
N LYS A 132 5.39 6.84 7.85
CA LYS A 132 6.38 7.18 6.82
C LYS A 132 6.02 6.52 5.50
N ILE A 133 6.60 7.02 4.40
CA ILE A 133 6.45 6.46 3.05
C ILE A 133 6.86 4.99 3.03
N VAL A 134 7.99 4.66 3.68
CA VAL A 134 8.46 3.28 3.83
C VAL A 134 8.08 2.73 5.21
N LYS A 135 7.53 1.52 5.25
CA LYS A 135 7.18 0.85 6.51
C LYS A 135 8.41 0.66 7.40
N VAL A 136 8.41 1.34 8.55
CA VAL A 136 9.53 1.33 9.50
C VAL A 136 9.56 0.07 10.38
N ALA A 137 8.39 -0.45 10.77
CA ALA A 137 8.26 -1.57 11.68
C ALA A 137 7.47 -2.74 11.07
N THR A 138 8.17 -3.77 10.59
CA THR A 138 7.59 -4.96 9.95
C THR A 138 7.55 -6.17 10.89
N THR A 139 8.53 -6.32 11.78
CA THR A 139 8.61 -7.44 12.71
C THR A 139 7.93 -7.14 14.05
N LYS A 140 7.63 -8.19 14.81
CA LYS A 140 7.02 -8.09 16.16
C LYS A 140 7.88 -7.26 17.13
N ALA A 141 9.20 -7.44 17.08
CA ALA A 141 10.17 -6.69 17.87
C ALA A 141 10.17 -5.20 17.49
N GLN A 142 10.22 -4.89 16.20
CA GLN A 142 10.20 -3.53 15.69
C GLN A 142 8.89 -2.80 16.05
N ARG A 143 7.73 -3.46 15.98
CA ARG A 143 6.44 -2.89 16.41
C ARG A 143 6.41 -2.55 17.90
N LYS A 144 6.97 -3.41 18.76
CA LYS A 144 7.12 -3.12 20.19
C LYS A 144 8.04 -1.90 20.41
N LEU A 145 9.17 -1.87 19.72
CA LEU A 145 10.13 -0.78 19.82
C LEU A 145 9.57 0.54 19.35
N PHE A 146 8.81 0.56 18.25
CA PHE A 146 8.22 1.77 17.68
C PHE A 146 7.43 2.61 18.71
N PHE A 147 6.56 1.97 19.47
CA PHE A 147 5.73 2.68 20.45
C PHE A 147 6.46 2.94 21.77
N ASN A 148 7.41 2.09 22.17
CA ASN A 148 8.08 2.20 23.47
C ASN A 148 9.35 3.06 23.42
N LEU A 149 10.07 3.08 22.28
CA LEU A 149 11.34 3.78 22.17
C LEU A 149 11.15 5.29 22.36
N ARG A 150 10.12 5.86 21.73
CA ARG A 150 9.80 7.28 21.85
C ARG A 150 9.35 7.67 23.26
N SER A 151 8.55 6.83 23.93
CA SER A 151 8.04 7.13 25.27
C SER A 151 9.12 7.02 26.37
N LYS A 152 10.13 6.19 26.16
CA LYS A 152 11.21 5.94 27.13
C LYS A 152 12.42 6.82 26.91
N LYS A 153 12.58 7.42 25.73
CA LYS A 153 13.70 8.32 25.41
C LYS A 153 13.53 9.64 26.16
N LYS A 154 14.42 9.92 27.11
CA LYS A 154 14.39 11.13 27.94
C LYS A 154 15.14 12.33 27.32
N GLY A 155 16.08 12.08 26.40
CA GLY A 155 16.92 13.08 25.78
C GLY A 155 16.73 13.21 24.28
N LEU A 156 17.26 14.27 23.68
CA LEU A 156 17.25 14.50 22.22
C LEU A 156 18.37 13.75 21.49
N GLY A 157 19.40 13.28 22.22
CA GLY A 157 20.56 12.58 21.66
C GLY A 157 20.27 11.09 21.37
N TRP A 158 21.29 10.38 20.91
CA TRP A 158 21.25 8.92 20.77
C TRP A 158 21.17 8.23 22.15
N LEU A 159 20.56 7.05 22.20
CA LEU A 159 20.51 6.23 23.42
C LEU A 159 21.90 5.80 23.84
N THR A 160 22.18 5.85 25.13
CA THR A 160 23.42 5.28 25.70
C THR A 160 23.38 3.76 25.65
N GLU A 161 24.54 3.10 25.80
CA GLU A 161 24.58 1.63 25.80
C GLU A 161 23.75 1.05 26.97
N GLU A 162 23.80 1.67 28.15
CA GLU A 162 23.01 1.27 29.30
C GLU A 162 21.50 1.38 29.04
N GLU A 163 21.05 2.44 28.38
CA GLU A 163 19.64 2.62 28.02
C GLU A 163 19.19 1.58 26.98
N VAL A 164 20.06 1.24 26.02
CA VAL A 164 19.79 0.21 24.99
C VAL A 164 19.65 -1.17 25.64
N GLU A 165 20.57 -1.53 26.56
CA GLU A 165 20.52 -2.81 27.27
C GLU A 165 19.27 -2.91 28.16
N LEU A 166 18.96 -1.83 28.90
CA LEU A 166 17.77 -1.78 29.74
C LEU A 166 16.50 -1.96 28.91
N MET A 167 16.41 -1.24 27.79
CA MET A 167 15.26 -1.33 26.91
C MET A 167 15.15 -2.70 26.24
N ALA A 168 16.25 -3.27 25.80
CA ALA A 168 16.31 -4.61 25.22
C ALA A 168 15.80 -5.67 26.21
N LYS A 169 16.22 -5.57 27.48
CA LYS A 169 15.77 -6.45 28.55
C LYS A 169 14.29 -6.29 28.87
N ASP A 170 13.82 -5.04 29.02
CA ASP A 170 12.41 -4.73 29.33
C ASP A 170 11.44 -5.23 28.26
N LEU A 171 11.81 -5.09 26.99
CA LEU A 171 10.95 -5.45 25.86
C LEU A 171 11.19 -6.87 25.35
N GLY A 172 12.24 -7.55 25.83
CA GLY A 172 12.60 -8.89 25.37
C GLY A 172 13.02 -8.91 23.90
N VAL A 173 13.84 -7.95 23.49
CA VAL A 173 14.37 -7.79 22.13
C VAL A 173 15.91 -7.74 22.18
N LYS A 174 16.56 -7.90 21.03
CA LYS A 174 18.02 -7.80 20.95
C LYS A 174 18.47 -6.32 20.97
N THR A 175 19.64 -6.05 21.52
CA THR A 175 20.26 -4.70 21.53
C THR A 175 20.49 -4.18 20.12
N SER A 176 20.85 -5.04 19.16
CA SER A 176 20.99 -4.70 17.74
C SER A 176 19.68 -4.20 17.14
N GLU A 177 18.53 -4.79 17.52
CA GLU A 177 17.21 -4.36 17.02
C GLU A 177 16.82 -2.99 17.60
N VAL A 178 17.22 -2.68 18.84
CA VAL A 178 17.00 -1.35 19.44
C VAL A 178 17.80 -0.30 18.68
N ARG A 179 19.08 -0.52 18.41
CA ARG A 179 19.95 0.39 17.65
C ARG A 179 19.46 0.59 16.22
N GLU A 180 19.06 -0.48 15.55
CA GLU A 180 18.51 -0.40 14.20
C GLU A 180 17.21 0.42 14.17
N MET A 181 16.32 0.19 15.13
CA MET A 181 15.07 0.92 15.22
C MET A 181 15.27 2.38 15.55
N GLU A 182 16.24 2.72 16.40
CA GLU A 182 16.63 4.10 16.69
C GLU A 182 17.09 4.83 15.42
N LYS A 183 17.94 4.20 14.59
CA LYS A 183 18.37 4.74 13.29
C LYS A 183 17.18 4.99 12.36
N ARG A 184 16.25 4.04 12.27
CA ARG A 184 15.05 4.17 11.42
C ARG A 184 14.12 5.27 11.87
N LEU A 185 14.00 5.49 13.19
CA LEU A 185 13.13 6.54 13.76
C LEU A 185 13.74 7.93 13.66
N SER A 186 15.07 8.07 13.62
CA SER A 186 15.76 9.37 13.52
C SER A 186 15.79 9.93 12.11
N GLY A 187 15.68 9.08 11.07
CA GLY A 187 15.66 9.53 9.68
C GLY A 187 14.40 10.37 9.37
N ILE A 188 14.56 11.46 8.66
CA ILE A 188 13.46 12.29 8.14
C ILE A 188 13.33 11.96 6.66
N ASP A 189 12.08 11.81 6.17
CA ASP A 189 11.83 11.64 4.75
C ASP A 189 12.13 12.97 4.05
N MET A 190 13.00 12.94 3.04
CA MET A 190 13.35 14.12 2.25
C MET A 190 12.30 14.35 1.16
N SER A 191 11.98 15.60 0.86
CA SER A 191 11.18 15.93 -0.32
C SER A 191 11.94 15.55 -1.58
N PHE A 192 11.27 14.94 -2.54
CA PHE A 192 11.84 14.60 -3.84
C PHE A 192 12.00 15.85 -4.71
N ASP A 193 10.99 16.70 -4.68
CA ASP A 193 10.98 17.97 -5.41
C ASP A 193 11.39 19.13 -4.51
N PRO A 194 11.91 20.24 -5.08
CA PRO A 194 12.24 21.45 -4.31
C PRO A 194 11.00 22.03 -3.63
N LEU A 195 11.13 22.47 -2.38
CA LEU A 195 10.02 22.95 -1.55
C LEU A 195 9.52 24.35 -1.94
N SER A 196 10.26 25.12 -2.73
CA SER A 196 9.85 26.44 -3.22
C SER A 196 10.57 26.80 -4.51
N GLU A 197 9.88 27.51 -5.39
CA GLU A 197 10.44 28.20 -6.55
C GLU A 197 11.07 29.54 -6.11
N SER A 198 11.80 29.59 -5.01
CA SER A 198 12.50 30.82 -4.62
C SER A 198 13.73 31.00 -5.50
N ASP A 199 13.86 32.19 -6.09
CA ASP A 199 15.03 32.64 -6.92
C ASP A 199 16.38 32.66 -6.16
N ASP A 200 16.41 32.24 -4.91
CA ASP A 200 17.64 32.15 -4.14
C ASP A 200 18.44 30.91 -4.58
N GLU A 201 19.58 31.12 -5.22
CA GLU A 201 20.53 30.13 -5.70
C GLU A 201 21.00 29.12 -4.60
N GLU A 202 20.79 29.42 -3.32
CA GLU A 202 21.05 28.53 -2.18
C GLU A 202 19.86 27.62 -1.83
N ALA A 203 18.72 27.79 -2.52
CA ALA A 203 17.49 27.09 -2.18
C ALA A 203 17.43 25.70 -2.78
N SER A 204 17.60 24.76 -1.91
CA SER A 204 17.09 23.39 -1.97
C SER A 204 17.63 22.50 -3.10
N TYR A 205 18.76 21.92 -2.82
CA TYR A 205 19.20 20.69 -3.48
C TYR A 205 18.17 19.58 -3.25
N ALA A 206 17.29 19.38 -4.24
CA ALA A 206 16.31 18.30 -4.21
C ALA A 206 16.83 17.08 -4.97
N PRO A 207 16.50 15.84 -4.53
CA PRO A 207 16.92 14.62 -5.22
C PRO A 207 16.56 14.59 -6.70
N SER A 208 15.43 15.18 -7.10
CA SER A 208 14.98 15.30 -8.49
C SER A 208 15.99 16.02 -9.41
N GLN A 209 16.81 16.91 -8.86
CA GLN A 209 17.79 17.67 -9.63
C GLN A 209 19.09 16.90 -9.90
N PHE A 210 19.35 15.82 -9.15
CA PHE A 210 20.56 15.01 -9.25
C PHE A 210 20.34 13.65 -9.94
N LEU A 211 19.09 13.28 -10.18
CA LEU A 211 18.80 12.04 -10.88
C LEU A 211 19.06 12.22 -12.37
N GLU A 212 20.09 11.54 -12.86
CA GLU A 212 20.34 11.42 -14.29
C GLU A 212 19.35 10.43 -14.90
N ASP A 213 18.73 10.82 -16.01
CA ASP A 213 18.05 9.87 -16.88
C ASP A 213 19.13 9.12 -17.69
N THR A 214 19.47 7.93 -17.26
CA THR A 214 20.48 7.08 -17.91
C THR A 214 20.05 6.62 -19.31
N GLU A 215 18.78 6.72 -19.66
CA GLU A 215 18.26 6.38 -20.99
C GLU A 215 18.22 7.62 -21.93
N ALA A 216 18.42 8.81 -21.41
CA ALA A 216 18.32 10.06 -22.18
C ALA A 216 19.62 10.52 -22.83
N ASN A 217 20.67 9.69 -22.91
CA ASN A 217 21.89 10.03 -23.65
C ASN A 217 21.61 9.98 -25.17
N PRO A 218 21.51 11.14 -25.84
CA PRO A 218 21.17 11.17 -27.29
C PRO A 218 22.17 10.41 -28.15
N ALA A 219 23.45 10.36 -27.75
CA ALA A 219 24.48 9.62 -28.46
C ALA A 219 24.25 8.11 -28.41
N GLU A 220 23.91 7.59 -27.23
CA GLU A 220 23.61 6.15 -27.06
C GLU A 220 22.32 5.74 -27.74
N ILE A 221 21.28 6.61 -27.72
CA ILE A 221 20.03 6.38 -28.43
C ILE A 221 20.31 6.30 -29.93
N PHE A 222 21.02 7.30 -30.48
CA PHE A 222 21.37 7.33 -31.89
C PHE A 222 22.23 6.14 -32.31
N GLU A 223 23.21 5.76 -31.48
CA GLU A 223 24.06 4.59 -31.73
C GLU A 223 23.23 3.29 -31.73
N LYS A 224 22.33 3.10 -30.76
CA LYS A 224 21.42 1.95 -30.70
C LYS A 224 20.50 1.88 -31.91
N ASP A 225 19.92 3.02 -32.31
CA ASP A 225 19.01 3.10 -33.45
C ASP A 225 19.77 2.80 -34.75
N THR A 226 20.95 3.37 -34.96
CA THR A 226 21.80 3.12 -36.12
C THR A 226 22.24 1.65 -36.18
N ILE A 227 22.63 1.06 -35.05
CA ILE A 227 22.97 -0.36 -34.98
C ILE A 227 21.77 -1.23 -35.29
N ASN A 228 20.60 -0.90 -34.77
CA ASN A 228 19.36 -1.64 -35.02
C ASN A 228 18.96 -1.59 -36.48
N GLU A 229 19.03 -0.41 -37.12
CA GLU A 229 18.76 -0.24 -38.56
C GLU A 229 19.76 -1.04 -39.39
N THR A 230 21.07 -0.92 -39.11
CA THR A 230 22.11 -1.67 -39.82
C THR A 230 21.93 -3.19 -39.68
N ASN A 231 21.62 -3.65 -38.47
CA ASN A 231 21.36 -5.07 -38.19
C ASN A 231 20.09 -5.55 -38.91
N ALA A 232 19.04 -4.71 -38.98
CA ALA A 232 17.81 -5.03 -39.70
C ALA A 232 18.11 -5.17 -41.22
N ASP A 233 18.82 -4.22 -41.80
CA ASP A 233 19.21 -4.26 -43.22
C ASP A 233 20.07 -5.49 -43.55
N GLN A 234 21.03 -5.81 -42.72
CA GLN A 234 21.85 -7.03 -42.86
C GLN A 234 20.97 -8.28 -42.75
N LEU A 235 20.01 -8.31 -41.81
CA LEU A 235 19.10 -9.45 -41.65
C LEU A 235 18.23 -9.63 -42.89
N TYR A 236 17.63 -8.56 -43.37
CA TYR A 236 16.79 -8.61 -44.59
C TYR A 236 17.65 -8.97 -45.81
N GLY A 237 18.89 -8.48 -45.94
CA GLY A 237 19.87 -8.87 -46.94
C GLY A 237 20.17 -10.37 -46.89
N ALA A 238 20.41 -10.92 -45.71
CA ALA A 238 20.67 -12.35 -45.54
C ALA A 238 19.46 -13.24 -45.84
N ILE A 239 18.26 -12.80 -45.44
CA ILE A 239 17.00 -13.49 -45.75
C ILE A 239 16.76 -13.52 -47.27
N ASN A 240 17.05 -12.44 -47.98
CA ASN A 240 16.86 -12.35 -49.43
C ASN A 240 17.86 -13.25 -50.22
N GLN A 241 18.96 -13.66 -49.60
CA GLN A 241 19.91 -14.61 -50.21
C GLN A 241 19.50 -16.09 -50.04
N LEU A 242 18.46 -16.34 -49.22
CA LEU A 242 17.89 -17.68 -49.07
C LEU A 242 17.04 -18.07 -50.26
N ASP A 243 16.94 -19.39 -50.50
CA ASP A 243 15.96 -19.93 -51.44
C ASP A 243 14.50 -19.59 -51.02
N ASP A 244 13.64 -19.41 -51.99
CA ASP A 244 12.25 -18.91 -51.74
C ASP A 244 11.51 -19.72 -50.69
N ARG A 245 11.68 -21.04 -50.71
CA ARG A 245 11.04 -21.94 -49.74
C ARG A 245 11.55 -21.74 -48.30
N SER A 246 12.84 -21.57 -48.13
CA SER A 246 13.45 -21.30 -46.82
C SER A 246 13.06 -19.93 -46.29
N ARG A 247 12.98 -18.94 -47.20
CA ARG A 247 12.55 -17.58 -46.87
C ARG A 247 11.12 -17.56 -46.37
N ASP A 248 10.17 -18.14 -47.09
CA ASP A 248 8.77 -18.20 -46.73
C ASP A 248 8.56 -18.92 -45.40
N ILE A 249 9.23 -20.05 -45.16
CA ILE A 249 9.16 -20.77 -43.90
C ILE A 249 9.62 -19.90 -42.73
N LEU A 250 10.70 -19.13 -42.89
CA LEU A 250 11.19 -18.24 -41.84
C LEU A 250 10.26 -17.03 -41.62
N GLN A 251 9.69 -16.45 -42.71
CA GLN A 251 8.74 -15.37 -42.61
C GLN A 251 7.48 -15.80 -41.86
N ASP A 252 6.86 -16.89 -42.27
CA ASP A 252 5.62 -17.40 -41.66
C ASP A 252 5.81 -17.83 -40.18
N ARG A 253 7.01 -18.25 -39.82
CA ARG A 253 7.28 -18.77 -38.48
C ARG A 253 7.77 -17.71 -37.51
N TRP A 254 8.58 -16.75 -37.96
CA TRP A 254 9.28 -15.82 -37.07
C TRP A 254 8.91 -14.35 -37.26
N LEU A 255 8.59 -13.94 -38.48
CA LEU A 255 8.38 -12.54 -38.85
C LEU A 255 6.92 -12.18 -39.07
N ALA A 256 6.02 -13.15 -39.27
CA ALA A 256 4.60 -12.88 -39.43
C ALA A 256 3.95 -12.54 -38.07
N ASP A 257 2.90 -11.72 -38.12
CA ASP A 257 2.10 -11.36 -36.93
C ASP A 257 1.44 -12.61 -36.30
N GLU A 258 0.92 -13.50 -37.15
CA GLU A 258 0.44 -14.82 -36.76
C GLU A 258 1.49 -15.89 -37.13
N LYS A 259 2.22 -16.36 -36.10
CA LYS A 259 3.30 -17.32 -36.27
C LYS A 259 2.77 -18.73 -36.46
N LEU A 260 3.08 -19.36 -37.60
CA LEU A 260 2.68 -20.74 -37.91
C LEU A 260 3.53 -21.76 -37.14
N THR A 261 2.89 -22.84 -36.74
CA THR A 261 3.58 -24.00 -36.10
C THR A 261 4.27 -24.87 -37.14
N LEU A 262 5.21 -25.75 -36.65
CA LEU A 262 5.90 -26.71 -37.54
C LEU A 262 4.91 -27.66 -38.24
N HIS A 263 3.78 -28.01 -37.62
CA HIS A 263 2.78 -28.88 -38.18
C HIS A 263 1.97 -28.20 -39.28
N GLU A 264 1.55 -26.95 -39.04
CA GLU A 264 0.82 -26.17 -40.06
C GLU A 264 1.69 -25.90 -41.31
N LEU A 265 2.98 -25.60 -41.10
CA LEU A 265 3.93 -25.48 -42.22
C LEU A 265 4.17 -26.81 -42.92
N ALA A 266 4.23 -27.92 -42.20
CA ALA A 266 4.32 -29.25 -42.78
C ALA A 266 3.14 -29.56 -43.68
N ASP A 267 1.92 -29.24 -43.24
CA ASP A 267 0.69 -29.41 -44.01
C ASP A 267 0.66 -28.48 -45.24
N LYS A 268 1.07 -27.19 -45.06
CA LYS A 268 1.16 -26.19 -46.16
C LYS A 268 2.06 -26.64 -47.29
N TYR A 269 3.22 -27.25 -46.95
CA TYR A 269 4.25 -27.64 -47.94
C TYR A 269 4.23 -29.14 -48.29
N ASN A 270 3.26 -29.93 -47.73
CA ASN A 270 3.16 -31.39 -47.94
C ASN A 270 4.48 -32.17 -47.64
N ILE A 271 5.11 -31.84 -46.51
CA ILE A 271 6.35 -32.50 -46.04
C ILE A 271 6.24 -32.77 -44.53
N SER A 272 7.15 -33.58 -44.00
CA SER A 272 7.19 -33.86 -42.58
C SER A 272 7.62 -32.62 -41.75
N ALA A 273 7.07 -32.48 -40.52
CA ALA A 273 7.46 -31.42 -39.60
C ALA A 273 8.97 -31.42 -39.29
N GLU A 274 9.61 -32.61 -39.25
CA GLU A 274 11.06 -32.75 -39.08
C GLU A 274 11.83 -32.19 -40.30
N ARG A 275 11.27 -32.29 -41.49
CA ARG A 275 11.87 -31.68 -42.69
C ARG A 275 11.78 -30.16 -42.64
N ILE A 276 10.68 -29.59 -42.20
CA ILE A 276 10.57 -28.14 -41.95
C ILE A 276 11.63 -27.69 -40.95
N ARG A 277 11.78 -28.43 -39.82
CA ARG A 277 12.80 -28.12 -38.81
C ARG A 277 14.24 -28.16 -39.36
N GLN A 278 14.52 -29.10 -40.26
CA GLN A 278 15.85 -29.15 -40.93
C GLN A 278 16.06 -27.95 -41.86
N ILE A 279 15.05 -27.54 -42.62
CA ILE A 279 15.13 -26.36 -43.49
C ILE A 279 15.35 -25.11 -42.65
N GLU A 280 14.55 -24.93 -41.62
CA GLU A 280 14.68 -23.81 -40.65
C GLU A 280 16.11 -23.76 -40.07
N LYS A 281 16.63 -24.88 -39.57
CA LYS A 281 17.97 -24.94 -39.00
C LYS A 281 19.05 -24.58 -40.01
N ASN A 282 18.92 -25.04 -41.24
CA ASN A 282 19.86 -24.71 -42.31
C ASN A 282 19.78 -23.24 -42.73
N ALA A 283 18.58 -22.68 -42.79
CA ALA A 283 18.35 -21.27 -43.09
C ALA A 283 18.95 -20.37 -41.99
N MET A 284 18.68 -20.70 -40.72
CA MET A 284 19.27 -19.98 -39.58
C MET A 284 20.81 -20.06 -39.56
N LYS A 285 21.38 -21.20 -39.97
CA LYS A 285 22.84 -21.33 -40.07
C LYS A 285 23.41 -20.43 -41.16
N LYS A 286 22.77 -20.35 -42.34
CA LYS A 286 23.17 -19.44 -43.41
C LYS A 286 23.09 -17.98 -43.00
N ILE A 287 21.99 -17.56 -42.33
CA ILE A 287 21.84 -16.19 -41.79
C ILE A 287 22.96 -15.91 -40.80
N LYS A 288 23.21 -16.83 -39.84
CA LYS A 288 24.28 -16.65 -38.85
C LYS A 288 25.66 -16.48 -39.51
N GLN A 289 25.93 -17.19 -40.60
CA GLN A 289 27.21 -17.03 -41.35
C GLN A 289 27.33 -15.67 -42.01
N ALA A 290 26.23 -15.09 -42.48
CA ALA A 290 26.19 -13.74 -43.05
C ALA A 290 26.42 -12.62 -42.00
N PHE A 291 26.14 -12.89 -40.71
CA PHE A 291 26.41 -11.97 -39.59
C PHE A 291 27.80 -12.16 -38.94
N SER A 292 28.48 -13.27 -39.19
CA SER A 292 29.86 -13.45 -38.68
C SER A 292 30.80 -12.71 -39.65
N PRO A 293 31.55 -11.69 -39.17
CA PRO A 293 32.62 -11.12 -39.98
C PRO A 293 33.57 -12.27 -40.35
N GLU A 294 33.91 -12.36 -41.63
CA GLU A 294 35.04 -13.18 -42.07
C GLU A 294 36.29 -12.63 -41.37
N ASP A 295 36.97 -13.48 -40.54
CA ASP A 295 38.30 -13.23 -40.02
C ASP A 295 39.32 -13.05 -41.14
#